data_f8adc1cc5586631f48b09f54ce7b563b
#
_entry.id   f8adc1cc5586631f48b09f54ce7b563b
#
_cell.length_a   1.000
_cell.length_b   1.000
_cell.length_c   1.000
_cell.angle_alpha   90.00
_cell.angle_beta   90.00
_cell.angle_gamma   90.00
#
_symmetry.space_group_name_H-M   'P 1'
#
loop_
_entity.id
_entity.type
_entity.pdbx_description
1 polymer ?
#
loop_
_entity_poly.entity_id
_entity_poly.type
_entity_poly.pdbx_seq_one_letter_code
_entity_poly.pdbx_strand_id
1 'polypeptide(L)'
;MTERIEKNIDLISNERVPELWINDGFSTNRKLTPWLTSIELRIQQYKAFESENAPPKIVFVNRLFNPLSYLTAIRQTFAQKSNLELDKLIIITEPTSIDLRNQKDSITLPKDGITIYGFHLQGARWDEENRIIDESKPREDYCVMPVINCKTEDTSKIKGDDKTVYHCPVYRTTKRDATYVFTAQFKTKANAAKWTIAGVAVILDVEKGDVVDKFKI
;
A
#
# COMPACT_ATOMS: atom_id res chain seq x y z
N MET A 1 6.48 -3.32 -39.31
CA MET A 1 5.31 -3.83 -38.55
C MET A 1 5.54 -5.28 -38.11
N THR A 2 6.02 -6.15 -38.95
CA THR A 2 6.27 -7.59 -38.70
C THR A 2 7.28 -7.84 -37.58
N GLU A 3 8.45 -7.20 -37.65
CA GLU A 3 9.53 -7.35 -36.66
C GLU A 3 9.10 -6.99 -35.21
N ARG A 4 8.26 -5.97 -35.06
CA ARG A 4 7.71 -5.56 -33.74
C ARG A 4 6.73 -6.61 -33.20
N ILE A 5 5.93 -7.22 -34.08
CA ILE A 5 5.00 -8.26 -33.70
C ILE A 5 5.77 -9.52 -33.28
N GLU A 6 6.77 -9.92 -34.05
CA GLU A 6 7.64 -11.05 -33.75
C GLU A 6 8.36 -10.88 -32.38
N LYS A 7 8.93 -9.70 -32.12
CA LYS A 7 9.54 -9.37 -30.81
C LYS A 7 8.53 -9.49 -29.65
N ASN A 8 7.31 -9.02 -29.85
CA ASN A 8 6.28 -9.11 -28.80
C ASN A 8 5.82 -10.56 -28.57
N ILE A 9 5.70 -11.36 -29.65
CA ILE A 9 5.38 -12.78 -29.53
C ILE A 9 6.47 -13.52 -28.76
N ASP A 10 7.75 -13.24 -29.06
CA ASP A 10 8.87 -13.83 -28.34
C ASP A 10 8.86 -13.46 -26.85
N LEU A 11 8.61 -12.19 -26.51
CA LEU A 11 8.50 -11.75 -25.12
C LEU A 11 7.36 -12.48 -24.39
N ILE A 12 6.18 -12.58 -25.02
CA ILE A 12 5.01 -13.25 -24.46
C ILE A 12 5.29 -14.75 -24.25
N SER A 13 5.91 -15.41 -25.24
CA SER A 13 6.28 -16.82 -25.17
C SER A 13 7.28 -17.12 -24.04
N ASN A 14 8.10 -16.13 -23.67
CA ASN A 14 9.06 -16.20 -22.58
C ASN A 14 8.53 -15.63 -21.24
N GLU A 15 7.21 -15.49 -21.09
CA GLU A 15 6.58 -14.94 -19.88
C GLU A 15 7.08 -13.51 -19.52
N ARG A 16 7.48 -12.71 -20.51
CA ARG A 16 7.91 -11.33 -20.34
C ARG A 16 6.83 -10.36 -20.76
N VAL A 17 6.69 -9.28 -20.01
CA VAL A 17 5.75 -8.21 -20.34
C VAL A 17 6.33 -7.33 -21.44
N PRO A 18 5.63 -7.11 -22.57
CA PRO A 18 6.06 -6.16 -23.59
C PRO A 18 6.20 -4.73 -23.05
N GLU A 19 7.25 -4.02 -23.47
CA GLU A 19 7.53 -2.64 -22.99
C GLU A 19 6.35 -1.68 -23.17
N LEU A 20 5.63 -1.79 -24.28
CA LEU A 20 4.44 -0.97 -24.53
C LEU A 20 3.36 -1.18 -23.47
N TRP A 21 3.14 -2.44 -23.08
CA TRP A 21 2.15 -2.76 -22.07
C TRP A 21 2.56 -2.26 -20.68
N ILE A 22 3.87 -2.21 -20.39
CA ILE A 22 4.41 -1.62 -19.17
C ILE A 22 4.15 -0.11 -19.17
N ASN A 23 4.35 0.56 -20.30
CA ASN A 23 4.18 2.01 -20.44
C ASN A 23 2.70 2.42 -20.32
N ASP A 24 1.80 1.65 -20.95
CA ASP A 24 0.36 1.92 -20.92
C ASP A 24 -0.30 1.47 -19.60
N GLY A 25 0.31 0.51 -18.89
CA GLY A 25 -0.19 -0.04 -17.64
C GLY A 25 0.56 0.46 -16.41
N PHE A 26 1.46 -0.36 -15.90
CA PHE A 26 2.32 0.00 -14.76
C PHE A 26 3.64 -0.76 -14.79
N SER A 27 4.68 -0.13 -14.25
CA SER A 27 6.01 -0.72 -14.12
C SER A 27 5.98 -1.92 -13.17
N THR A 28 6.61 -3.01 -13.57
CA THR A 28 6.67 -4.26 -12.81
C THR A 28 7.95 -5.04 -13.07
N ASN A 29 8.34 -5.86 -12.10
CA ASN A 29 9.36 -6.90 -12.28
C ASN A 29 8.71 -8.29 -12.40
N ARG A 30 7.36 -8.37 -12.38
CA ARG A 30 6.64 -9.64 -12.45
C ARG A 30 6.70 -10.25 -13.86
N LYS A 31 6.55 -11.55 -13.93
CA LYS A 31 6.29 -12.26 -15.18
C LYS A 31 4.93 -11.87 -15.76
N LEU A 32 4.69 -12.20 -17.01
CA LEU A 32 3.48 -11.82 -17.75
C LEU A 32 2.18 -12.27 -17.07
N THR A 33 2.07 -13.55 -16.72
CA THR A 33 0.85 -14.10 -16.12
C THR A 33 0.49 -13.43 -14.78
N PRO A 34 1.39 -13.29 -13.78
CA PRO A 34 1.11 -12.52 -12.58
C PRO A 34 0.82 -11.03 -12.81
N TRP A 35 1.41 -10.44 -13.84
CA TRP A 35 1.14 -9.05 -14.20
C TRP A 35 -0.28 -8.86 -14.75
N LEU A 36 -0.74 -9.76 -15.65
CA LEU A 36 -2.11 -9.77 -16.16
C LEU A 36 -3.14 -9.96 -15.04
N THR A 37 -2.91 -10.92 -14.14
CA THR A 37 -3.75 -11.11 -12.95
C THR A 37 -3.82 -9.83 -12.11
N SER A 38 -2.69 -9.14 -11.92
CA SER A 38 -2.66 -7.87 -11.20
C SER A 38 -3.47 -6.77 -11.88
N ILE A 39 -3.45 -6.70 -13.23
CA ILE A 39 -4.31 -5.76 -13.99
C ILE A 39 -5.78 -6.08 -13.77
N GLU A 40 -6.17 -7.35 -13.87
CA GLU A 40 -7.56 -7.76 -13.66
C GLU A 40 -8.06 -7.34 -12.29
N LEU A 41 -7.29 -7.59 -11.21
CA LEU A 41 -7.63 -7.18 -9.86
C LEU A 41 -7.75 -5.66 -9.70
N ARG A 42 -6.91 -4.89 -10.42
CA ARG A 42 -7.01 -3.42 -10.46
C ARG A 42 -8.30 -2.98 -11.13
N ILE A 43 -8.61 -3.53 -12.29
CA ILE A 43 -9.84 -3.23 -13.03
C ILE A 43 -11.07 -3.54 -12.18
N GLN A 44 -11.10 -4.68 -11.48
CA GLN A 44 -12.18 -5.06 -10.57
C GLN A 44 -12.36 -4.01 -9.46
N GLN A 45 -11.27 -3.57 -8.84
CA GLN A 45 -11.34 -2.53 -7.80
C GLN A 45 -11.87 -1.19 -8.34
N TYR A 46 -11.43 -0.75 -9.53
CA TYR A 46 -11.93 0.51 -10.12
C TYR A 46 -13.40 0.42 -10.55
N LYS A 47 -13.84 -0.74 -11.03
CA LYS A 47 -15.28 -0.99 -11.29
C LYS A 47 -16.12 -0.91 -10.02
N ALA A 48 -15.61 -1.40 -8.88
CA ALA A 48 -16.28 -1.25 -7.59
C ALA A 48 -16.39 0.22 -7.17
N PHE A 49 -15.36 1.05 -7.40
CA PHE A 49 -15.44 2.49 -7.14
C PHE A 49 -16.54 3.18 -7.96
N GLU A 50 -16.70 2.78 -9.22
CA GLU A 50 -17.73 3.33 -10.11
C GLU A 50 -19.14 2.93 -9.67
N SER A 51 -19.35 1.65 -9.34
CA SER A 51 -20.67 1.12 -9.05
C SER A 51 -21.28 1.61 -7.73
N GLU A 52 -20.44 1.88 -6.73
CA GLU A 52 -20.94 2.23 -5.37
C GLU A 52 -21.18 3.73 -5.18
N ASN A 53 -20.77 4.59 -6.11
CA ASN A 53 -20.82 6.06 -5.99
C ASN A 53 -20.18 6.60 -4.69
N ALA A 54 -19.40 5.76 -4.01
CA ALA A 54 -18.74 6.01 -2.75
C ALA A 54 -17.42 5.23 -2.70
N PRO A 55 -16.43 5.67 -1.91
CA PRO A 55 -15.23 4.88 -1.69
C PRO A 55 -15.61 3.52 -1.07
N PRO A 56 -15.03 2.40 -1.57
CA PRO A 56 -15.30 1.09 -1.00
C PRO A 56 -14.82 1.04 0.46
N LYS A 57 -15.42 0.14 1.25
CA LYS A 57 -15.06 -0.04 2.66
C LYS A 57 -13.56 -0.30 2.87
N ILE A 58 -12.92 -0.94 1.90
CA ILE A 58 -11.48 -1.20 1.92
C ILE A 58 -10.90 -0.91 0.55
N VAL A 59 -9.78 -0.22 0.54
CA VAL A 59 -8.98 0.02 -0.65
C VAL A 59 -7.70 -0.79 -0.59
N PHE A 60 -7.51 -1.68 -1.56
CA PHE A 60 -6.25 -2.39 -1.73
C PHE A 60 -5.24 -1.46 -2.40
N VAL A 61 -4.29 -0.95 -1.63
CA VAL A 61 -3.34 0.08 -2.11
C VAL A 61 -2.45 -0.46 -3.22
N ASN A 62 -2.08 -1.73 -3.16
CA ASN A 62 -1.29 -2.41 -4.18
C ASN A 62 -2.06 -2.57 -5.53
N ARG A 63 -3.38 -2.44 -5.52
CA ARG A 63 -4.23 -2.46 -6.73
C ARG A 63 -4.52 -1.07 -7.31
N LEU A 64 -3.99 0.00 -6.73
CA LEU A 64 -4.08 1.34 -7.31
C LEU A 64 -3.02 1.53 -8.39
N PHE A 65 -3.37 2.15 -9.52
CA PHE A 65 -2.39 2.55 -10.54
C PHE A 65 -1.49 3.66 -10.02
N ASN A 66 -2.06 4.60 -9.27
CA ASN A 66 -1.30 5.67 -8.61
C ASN A 66 -1.76 5.84 -7.15
N PRO A 67 -1.12 5.12 -6.20
CA PRO A 67 -1.45 5.23 -4.79
C PRO A 67 -1.27 6.64 -4.22
N LEU A 68 -0.21 7.36 -4.64
CA LEU A 68 0.07 8.71 -4.17
C LEU A 68 -1.04 9.69 -4.55
N SER A 69 -1.48 9.66 -5.81
CA SER A 69 -2.58 10.52 -6.27
C SER A 69 -3.88 10.25 -5.53
N TYR A 70 -4.17 8.99 -5.24
CA TYR A 70 -5.34 8.61 -4.45
C TYR A 70 -5.30 9.18 -3.03
N LEU A 71 -4.17 9.03 -2.33
CA LEU A 71 -3.98 9.58 -0.99
C LEU A 71 -4.02 11.13 -0.99
N THR A 72 -3.49 11.76 -2.04
CA THR A 72 -3.58 13.21 -2.22
C THR A 72 -5.02 13.67 -2.41
N ALA A 73 -5.82 12.95 -3.18
CA ALA A 73 -7.25 13.26 -3.37
C ALA A 73 -8.03 13.21 -2.04
N ILE A 74 -7.70 12.25 -1.16
CA ILE A 74 -8.31 12.16 0.17
C ILE A 74 -7.95 13.39 1.02
N ARG A 75 -6.67 13.80 1.04
CA ARG A 75 -6.24 15.02 1.73
C ARG A 75 -6.96 16.25 1.18
N GLN A 76 -7.10 16.37 -0.14
CA GLN A 76 -7.83 17.47 -0.79
C GLN A 76 -9.30 17.50 -0.39
N THR A 77 -9.97 16.35 -0.39
CA THR A 77 -11.37 16.24 0.04
C THR A 77 -11.55 16.67 1.49
N PHE A 78 -10.63 16.28 2.37
CA PHE A 78 -10.64 16.70 3.77
C PHE A 78 -10.35 18.20 3.91
N ALA A 79 -9.38 18.75 3.17
CA ALA A 79 -9.05 20.17 3.13
C ALA A 79 -10.27 21.02 2.78
N GLN A 80 -10.98 20.63 1.70
CA GLN A 80 -12.21 21.31 1.26
C GLN A 80 -13.32 21.27 2.32
N LYS A 81 -13.55 20.11 2.94
CA LYS A 81 -14.59 19.96 3.98
C LYS A 81 -14.28 20.75 5.25
N SER A 82 -13.02 20.83 5.62
CA SER A 82 -12.55 21.46 6.86
C SER A 82 -12.13 22.91 6.70
N ASN A 83 -12.12 23.42 5.48
CA ASN A 83 -11.60 24.75 5.11
C ASN A 83 -10.17 24.98 5.62
N LEU A 84 -9.30 23.99 5.44
CA LEU A 84 -7.90 24.00 5.86
C LEU A 84 -6.98 24.00 4.64
N GLU A 85 -5.77 24.55 4.81
CA GLU A 85 -4.74 24.52 3.78
C GLU A 85 -4.16 23.09 3.63
N LEU A 86 -3.97 22.65 2.40
CA LEU A 86 -3.49 21.29 2.10
C LEU A 86 -2.11 21.01 2.71
N ASP A 87 -1.24 22.01 2.78
CA ASP A 87 0.13 21.90 3.30
C ASP A 87 0.16 21.68 4.82
N LYS A 88 -0.91 22.05 5.52
CA LYS A 88 -1.08 21.82 6.96
C LYS A 88 -1.65 20.45 7.29
N LEU A 89 -1.92 19.62 6.28
CA LEU A 89 -2.56 18.32 6.45
C LEU A 89 -1.60 17.18 6.18
N ILE A 90 -1.63 16.18 7.06
CA ILE A 90 -0.91 14.91 6.87
C ILE A 90 -1.86 13.72 6.98
N ILE A 91 -1.42 12.60 6.42
CA ILE A 91 -2.10 11.32 6.60
C ILE A 91 -1.49 10.60 7.79
N ILE A 92 -2.32 10.24 8.75
CA ILE A 92 -1.97 9.40 9.89
C ILE A 92 -2.47 7.99 9.63
N THR A 93 -1.63 7.01 9.95
CA THR A 93 -1.93 5.58 9.79
C THR A 93 -2.14 4.93 11.15
N GLU A 94 -3.29 4.27 11.32
CA GLU A 94 -3.65 3.53 12.52
C GLU A 94 -3.91 2.05 12.15
N PRO A 95 -2.95 1.13 12.36
CA PRO A 95 -3.19 -0.27 12.16
C PRO A 95 -4.29 -0.78 13.09
N THR A 96 -5.22 -1.54 12.53
CA THR A 96 -6.34 -2.15 13.28
C THR A 96 -5.94 -3.55 13.77
N SER A 97 -6.83 -4.21 14.49
CA SER A 97 -6.74 -5.64 14.81
C SER A 97 -7.42 -6.54 13.79
N ILE A 98 -7.90 -5.97 12.67
CA ILE A 98 -8.68 -6.70 11.68
C ILE A 98 -7.74 -7.35 10.68
N ASP A 99 -7.75 -8.67 10.66
CA ASP A 99 -7.14 -9.46 9.61
C ASP A 99 -8.21 -9.85 8.58
N LEU A 100 -8.09 -9.33 7.36
CA LEU A 100 -9.04 -9.63 6.28
C LEU A 100 -9.15 -11.11 5.93
N ARG A 101 -8.13 -11.89 6.25
CA ARG A 101 -8.16 -13.33 6.03
C ARG A 101 -9.27 -14.02 6.84
N ASN A 102 -9.62 -13.44 7.99
CA ASN A 102 -10.52 -14.04 8.97
C ASN A 102 -11.79 -13.20 9.28
N GLN A 103 -11.81 -11.90 9.00
CA GLN A 103 -12.82 -10.97 9.51
C GLN A 103 -13.24 -9.89 8.51
N LYS A 104 -13.84 -10.27 7.37
CA LYS A 104 -14.27 -9.28 6.35
C LYS A 104 -15.41 -8.35 6.80
N ASP A 105 -16.29 -8.81 7.67
CA ASP A 105 -17.55 -8.12 7.99
C ASP A 105 -17.43 -7.09 9.13
N SER A 106 -16.29 -7.06 9.82
CA SER A 106 -16.09 -6.22 11.02
C SER A 106 -15.53 -4.82 10.74
N ILE A 107 -15.51 -4.38 9.48
CA ILE A 107 -14.82 -3.16 9.10
C ILE A 107 -15.73 -1.96 9.26
N THR A 108 -15.31 -1.06 10.16
CA THR A 108 -15.93 0.24 10.36
C THR A 108 -15.11 1.32 9.67
N LEU A 109 -15.71 2.07 8.77
CA LEU A 109 -15.05 3.19 8.11
C LEU A 109 -14.70 4.28 9.12
N PRO A 110 -13.49 4.86 9.09
CA PRO A 110 -13.18 6.04 9.86
C PRO A 110 -14.00 7.23 9.36
N LYS A 111 -14.44 8.09 10.27
CA LYS A 111 -15.35 9.21 9.99
C LYS A 111 -14.82 10.16 8.90
N ASP A 112 -13.53 10.45 8.90
CA ASP A 112 -12.85 11.35 7.96
C ASP A 112 -11.57 10.70 7.44
N GLY A 113 -11.71 9.58 6.74
CA GLY A 113 -10.58 8.81 6.27
C GLY A 113 -11.00 7.64 5.40
N ILE A 114 -10.04 6.77 5.18
CA ILE A 114 -10.22 5.54 4.41
C ILE A 114 -9.61 4.37 5.16
N THR A 115 -10.07 3.19 4.82
CA THR A 115 -9.49 1.93 5.28
C THR A 115 -8.71 1.32 4.12
N ILE A 116 -7.44 1.02 4.35
CA ILE A 116 -6.53 0.46 3.34
C ILE A 116 -6.00 -0.90 3.75
N TYR A 117 -5.61 -1.69 2.76
CA TYR A 117 -4.95 -2.99 2.91
C TYR A 117 -3.91 -3.21 1.83
N GLY A 118 -2.98 -4.18 2.06
CA GLY A 118 -1.96 -4.57 1.09
C GLY A 118 -0.58 -4.02 1.43
N PHE A 119 -0.29 -3.81 2.73
CA PHE A 119 1.02 -3.45 3.21
C PHE A 119 1.82 -4.69 3.60
N HIS A 120 3.05 -4.77 3.09
CA HIS A 120 4.03 -5.81 3.44
C HIS A 120 5.23 -5.14 4.10
N LEU A 121 5.39 -5.37 5.39
CA LEU A 121 6.51 -4.82 6.16
C LEU A 121 7.77 -5.65 5.87
N GLN A 122 8.84 -5.01 5.41
CA GLN A 122 10.13 -5.61 5.12
C GLN A 122 11.14 -5.22 6.19
N GLY A 123 11.90 -6.19 6.70
CA GLY A 123 12.95 -5.98 7.70
C GLY A 123 12.45 -5.86 9.14
N ALA A 124 11.15 -5.99 9.36
CA ALA A 124 10.51 -6.04 10.67
C ALA A 124 9.20 -6.83 10.55
N ARG A 125 8.57 -7.14 11.70
CA ARG A 125 7.25 -7.76 11.75
C ARG A 125 6.26 -6.89 12.50
N TRP A 126 4.98 -7.16 12.31
CA TRP A 126 3.90 -6.58 13.08
C TRP A 126 3.53 -7.51 14.25
N ASP A 127 3.59 -7.00 15.47
CA ASP A 127 3.06 -7.66 16.66
C ASP A 127 1.58 -7.27 16.81
N GLU A 128 0.68 -8.22 16.54
CA GLU A 128 -0.77 -7.99 16.58
C GLU A 128 -1.29 -7.76 18.00
N GLU A 129 -0.68 -8.39 19.00
CA GLU A 129 -1.11 -8.27 20.40
C GLU A 129 -0.81 -6.88 20.97
N ASN A 130 0.43 -6.42 20.76
CA ASN A 130 0.89 -5.13 21.27
C ASN A 130 0.64 -3.96 20.29
N ARG A 131 0.31 -4.25 19.03
CA ARG A 131 0.12 -3.27 17.94
C ARG A 131 1.34 -2.38 17.72
N ILE A 132 2.49 -3.00 17.58
CA ILE A 132 3.77 -2.35 17.38
C ILE A 132 4.61 -3.08 16.34
N ILE A 133 5.65 -2.38 15.85
CA ILE A 133 6.72 -3.01 15.08
C ILE A 133 7.65 -3.76 16.05
N ASP A 134 8.01 -4.99 15.68
CA ASP A 134 8.93 -5.86 16.38
C ASP A 134 9.92 -6.52 15.40
N GLU A 135 10.89 -7.25 15.92
CA GLU A 135 11.92 -7.91 15.12
C GLU A 135 11.34 -9.05 14.26
N SER A 136 11.81 -9.15 13.00
CA SER A 136 11.43 -10.22 12.08
C SER A 136 11.85 -11.59 12.65
N LYS A 137 11.07 -12.61 12.34
CA LYS A 137 11.48 -14.00 12.59
C LYS A 137 12.57 -14.41 11.60
N PRO A 138 13.43 -15.37 11.94
CA PRO A 138 14.38 -15.94 10.98
C PRO A 138 13.68 -16.41 9.70
N ARG A 139 14.20 -16.01 8.53
CA ARG A 139 13.65 -16.31 7.19
C ARG A 139 12.28 -15.69 6.88
N GLU A 140 11.87 -14.66 7.61
CA GLU A 140 10.68 -13.86 7.30
C GLU A 140 11.10 -12.65 6.48
N ASP A 141 10.95 -12.73 5.15
CA ASP A 141 11.30 -11.66 4.24
C ASP A 141 10.30 -10.50 4.34
N TYR A 142 9.02 -10.84 4.50
CA TYR A 142 7.91 -9.89 4.60
C TYR A 142 6.89 -10.33 5.64
N CYS A 143 6.41 -9.37 6.41
CA CYS A 143 5.26 -9.53 7.30
C CYS A 143 4.04 -8.81 6.71
N VAL A 144 2.93 -9.51 6.52
CA VAL A 144 1.67 -8.91 6.07
C VAL A 144 1.09 -8.08 7.21
N MET A 145 0.79 -6.82 6.93
CA MET A 145 0.17 -5.91 7.90
C MET A 145 -1.34 -6.10 7.94
N PRO A 146 -1.98 -5.85 9.10
CA PRO A 146 -3.43 -5.83 9.19
C PRO A 146 -4.04 -4.71 8.36
N VAL A 147 -5.35 -4.62 8.38
CA VAL A 147 -6.09 -3.46 7.85
C VAL A 147 -5.66 -2.19 8.57
N ILE A 148 -5.46 -1.11 7.82
CA ILE A 148 -4.97 0.17 8.33
C ILE A 148 -6.00 1.25 8.05
N ASN A 149 -6.39 2.00 9.08
CA ASN A 149 -7.15 3.22 8.94
C ASN A 149 -6.22 4.37 8.64
N CYS A 150 -6.48 5.09 7.55
CA CYS A 150 -5.81 6.33 7.19
C CYS A 150 -6.74 7.50 7.45
N LYS A 151 -6.33 8.41 8.31
CA LYS A 151 -7.04 9.65 8.62
C LYS A 151 -6.21 10.84 8.19
N THR A 152 -6.88 11.92 7.81
CA THR A 152 -6.20 13.19 7.55
C THR A 152 -6.32 14.07 8.80
N GLU A 153 -5.20 14.58 9.28
CA GLU A 153 -5.15 15.48 10.44
C GLU A 153 -4.31 16.73 10.17
N ASP A 154 -4.62 17.79 10.92
CA ASP A 154 -3.86 19.02 10.91
C ASP A 154 -2.52 18.82 11.65
N THR A 155 -1.42 19.21 11.01
CA THR A 155 -0.07 19.12 11.58
C THR A 155 0.07 19.85 12.93
N SER A 156 -0.71 20.91 13.16
CA SER A 156 -0.72 21.66 14.43
C SER A 156 -1.20 20.83 15.62
N LYS A 157 -1.98 19.77 15.38
CA LYS A 157 -2.51 18.88 16.42
C LYS A 157 -1.56 17.75 16.78
N ILE A 158 -0.49 17.57 16.01
CA ILE A 158 0.47 16.49 16.22
C ILE A 158 1.45 16.96 17.29
N LYS A 159 1.44 16.29 18.41
CA LYS A 159 2.43 16.45 19.46
C LYS A 159 3.77 15.97 18.92
N GLY A 160 4.82 16.77 19.14
CA GLY A 160 6.15 16.64 18.59
C GLY A 160 6.76 15.23 18.56
N ASP A 161 8.00 15.13 18.15
CA ASP A 161 8.72 13.89 17.80
C ASP A 161 8.65 12.81 18.90
N ASP A 162 7.69 11.90 18.77
CA ASP A 162 7.55 10.76 19.67
C ASP A 162 8.52 9.65 19.22
N LYS A 163 9.62 9.49 19.98
CA LYS A 163 10.65 8.47 19.70
C LYS A 163 10.10 7.04 19.67
N THR A 164 8.87 6.83 20.11
CA THR A 164 8.18 5.54 20.06
C THR A 164 7.32 5.37 18.80
N VAL A 165 7.35 6.36 17.89
CA VAL A 165 6.68 6.30 16.59
C VAL A 165 7.72 6.23 15.48
N TYR A 166 7.72 5.16 14.73
CA TYR A 166 8.55 4.98 13.55
C TYR A 166 7.83 5.53 12.32
N HIS A 167 8.48 6.48 11.64
CA HIS A 167 8.06 7.02 10.36
C HIS A 167 8.54 6.08 9.23
N CYS A 168 7.72 5.10 8.90
CA CYS A 168 8.05 4.03 7.98
C CYS A 168 7.80 4.46 6.54
N PRO A 169 8.80 4.50 5.66
CA PRO A 169 8.60 4.80 4.25
C PRO A 169 7.84 3.67 3.56
N VAL A 170 6.88 4.04 2.73
CA VAL A 170 6.09 3.13 1.90
C VAL A 170 6.53 3.25 0.46
N TYR A 171 6.94 2.14 -0.13
CA TYR A 171 7.37 2.04 -1.51
C TYR A 171 6.45 1.12 -2.30
N ARG A 172 6.32 1.41 -3.58
CA ARG A 172 5.53 0.56 -4.48
C ARG A 172 6.23 -0.78 -4.73
N THR A 173 7.53 -0.76 -4.98
CA THR A 173 8.32 -1.95 -5.31
C THR A 173 9.54 -2.09 -4.40
N THR A 174 10.15 -3.29 -4.40
CA THR A 174 11.37 -3.61 -3.65
C THR A 174 12.60 -2.81 -4.08
N LYS A 175 12.59 -2.22 -5.27
CA LYS A 175 13.67 -1.33 -5.74
C LYS A 175 13.74 -0.02 -4.96
N ARG A 176 12.66 0.32 -4.25
CA ARG A 176 12.51 1.52 -3.41
C ARG A 176 12.65 2.81 -4.21
N ASP A 177 13.81 3.35 -4.45
CA ASP A 177 14.16 4.50 -5.29
C ASP A 177 12.98 5.42 -5.65
N ALA A 178 12.71 5.64 -6.94
CA ALA A 178 11.62 6.51 -7.43
C ALA A 178 10.19 5.97 -7.14
N THR A 179 10.06 4.83 -6.45
CA THR A 179 8.76 4.20 -6.16
C THR A 179 8.17 4.58 -4.81
N TYR A 180 8.73 5.60 -4.13
CA TYR A 180 8.19 6.13 -2.88
C TYR A 180 6.75 6.64 -3.06
N VAL A 181 5.89 6.31 -2.09
CA VAL A 181 4.48 6.70 -2.08
C VAL A 181 4.19 7.72 -0.99
N PHE A 182 4.42 7.36 0.27
CA PHE A 182 4.24 8.23 1.43
C PHE A 182 4.92 7.63 2.66
N THR A 183 4.83 8.30 3.80
CA THR A 183 5.35 7.80 5.08
C THR A 183 4.20 7.41 6.00
N ALA A 184 4.17 6.15 6.44
CA ALA A 184 3.25 5.63 7.43
C ALA A 184 3.84 5.75 8.85
N GLN A 185 3.00 5.90 9.87
CA GLN A 185 3.42 5.96 11.25
C GLN A 185 3.04 4.66 11.96
N PHE A 186 4.02 4.03 12.62
CA PHE A 186 3.81 2.83 13.40
C PHE A 186 4.44 2.94 14.78
N LYS A 187 3.73 2.47 15.80
CA LYS A 187 4.26 2.40 17.15
C LYS A 187 5.36 1.34 17.28
N THR A 188 6.33 1.58 18.15
CA THR A 188 7.45 0.68 18.44
C THR A 188 7.86 0.75 19.90
N LYS A 189 8.34 -0.36 20.48
CA LYS A 189 8.97 -0.37 21.80
C LYS A 189 10.40 0.17 21.75
N ALA A 190 11.12 -0.12 20.66
CA ALA A 190 12.47 0.34 20.46
C ALA A 190 12.51 1.79 20.02
N ASN A 191 13.65 2.45 20.15
CA ASN A 191 13.86 3.74 19.54
C ASN A 191 13.66 3.65 18.01
N ALA A 192 12.88 4.56 17.45
CA ALA A 192 12.58 4.60 16.01
C ALA A 192 13.85 4.58 15.13
N ALA A 193 14.96 5.17 15.59
CA ALA A 193 16.24 5.14 14.88
C ALA A 193 16.75 3.72 14.59
N LYS A 194 16.42 2.73 15.41
CA LYS A 194 16.78 1.32 15.16
C LYS A 194 16.21 0.85 13.81
N TRP A 195 14.95 1.16 13.53
CA TRP A 195 14.26 0.74 12.33
C TRP A 195 14.73 1.49 11.09
N THR A 196 15.09 2.76 11.26
CA THR A 196 15.72 3.56 10.20
C THR A 196 17.06 2.95 9.78
N ILE A 197 17.93 2.61 10.74
CA ILE A 197 19.25 1.99 10.48
C ILE A 197 19.07 0.60 9.86
N ALA A 198 18.09 -0.19 10.32
CA ALA A 198 17.77 -1.49 9.75
C ALA A 198 17.14 -1.40 8.35
N GLY A 199 16.79 -0.20 7.88
CA GLY A 199 16.19 0.01 6.57
C GLY A 199 14.78 -0.57 6.45
N VAL A 200 14.02 -0.61 7.55
CA VAL A 200 12.64 -1.12 7.56
C VAL A 200 11.76 -0.26 6.68
N ALA A 201 10.95 -0.89 5.84
CA ALA A 201 10.04 -0.21 4.93
C ALA A 201 8.79 -1.06 4.66
N VAL A 202 7.73 -0.42 4.23
CA VAL A 202 6.56 -1.10 3.66
C VAL A 202 6.70 -1.19 2.15
N ILE A 203 6.44 -2.36 1.61
CA ILE A 203 6.39 -2.64 0.17
C ILE A 203 4.96 -3.00 -0.21
N LEU A 204 4.44 -2.37 -1.26
CA LEU A 204 3.07 -2.62 -1.74
C LEU A 204 3.02 -3.80 -2.71
N ASP A 205 3.98 -3.89 -3.62
CA ASP A 205 4.02 -4.90 -4.68
C ASP A 205 5.13 -5.93 -4.41
N VAL A 206 4.76 -7.06 -3.79
CA VAL A 206 5.68 -8.12 -3.37
C VAL A 206 5.51 -9.34 -4.28
N GLU A 207 6.63 -9.89 -4.79
CA GLU A 207 6.62 -10.96 -5.80
C GLU A 207 6.39 -12.37 -5.22
N LYS A 208 6.75 -12.59 -3.95
CA LYS A 208 6.67 -13.92 -3.33
C LYS A 208 5.48 -14.04 -2.39
N GLY A 209 4.62 -15.03 -2.67
CA GLY A 209 3.62 -15.50 -1.72
C GLY A 209 2.51 -14.50 -1.45
N ASP A 210 2.06 -13.79 -2.48
CA ASP A 210 0.92 -12.90 -2.41
C ASP A 210 -0.30 -13.61 -1.84
N VAL A 211 -0.36 -13.68 -0.51
CA VAL A 211 -1.53 -14.14 0.24
C VAL A 211 -2.75 -13.30 -0.14
N VAL A 212 -2.49 -12.12 -0.70
CA VAL A 212 -3.49 -11.13 -1.14
C VAL A 212 -4.28 -11.58 -2.36
N ASP A 213 -3.70 -12.39 -3.24
CA ASP A 213 -4.39 -12.84 -4.47
C ASP A 213 -5.50 -13.88 -4.23
N LYS A 214 -5.65 -14.37 -3.00
CA LYS A 214 -6.72 -15.29 -2.63
C LYS A 214 -8.05 -14.60 -2.31
N PHE A 215 -8.06 -13.28 -2.17
CA PHE A 215 -9.28 -12.54 -1.93
C PHE A 215 -9.93 -12.14 -3.27
N LYS A 216 -10.77 -13.01 -3.81
CA LYS A 216 -11.80 -12.60 -4.78
C LYS A 216 -12.79 -11.68 -4.06
N ILE A 217 -12.90 -10.44 -4.53
CA ILE A 217 -13.96 -9.50 -4.14
C ILE A 217 -15.28 -10.01 -4.70
#